data_b63c4188e9f559a1e61255adb66beb97
#
_entry.id   b63c4188e9f559a1e61255adb66beb97
#
_cell.length_a   1.000
_cell.length_b   1.000
_cell.length_c   1.000
_cell.angle_alpha   90.00
_cell.angle_beta   90.00
_cell.angle_gamma   90.00
#
_symmetry.space_group_name_H-M   'P 1'
#
loop_
_entity.id
_entity.type
_entity.pdbx_description
1 polymer ?
#
loop_
_entity_poly.entity_id
_entity_poly.type
_entity_poly.pdbx_seq_one_letter_code
_entity_poly.pdbx_strand_id
1 'polypeptide(L)'
;GIVVSEILQNLKIKISPGVTTLELDHLAADLMRQKGVRSADLGYHGYPGHICVSLNEEVVHGIPSDRKIIRDGDLVSVDVTIEKDGFYADSAVTVIAGNGDVPEDIRKLVRVTEESLNLGIVQAVIGNRIGDISNAVQKYVEQNGFSVIREFIGHGIGRSMHEEPPVPNYGNPGKGPRLLEGMVLAIEPMVGMGRPEVNILEDDWTVVM
;
A
#
# COMPACT_ATOMS: atom_id res chain seq x y z
N GLY A 1 10.93 7.46 6.73
CA GLY A 1 9.52 7.62 7.09
C GLY A 1 8.98 9.03 6.87
N ILE A 2 9.55 10.07 7.51
CA ILE A 2 9.03 11.46 7.44
C ILE A 2 8.91 11.95 5.99
N VAL A 3 9.94 11.77 5.17
CA VAL A 3 9.94 12.22 3.77
C VAL A 3 8.85 11.52 2.95
N VAL A 4 8.67 10.21 3.10
CA VAL A 4 7.59 9.46 2.44
C VAL A 4 6.23 10.01 2.86
N SER A 5 6.02 10.20 4.15
CA SER A 5 4.76 10.76 4.68
C SER A 5 4.44 12.14 4.08
N GLU A 6 5.44 13.02 3.97
CA GLU A 6 5.27 14.35 3.36
C GLU A 6 4.91 14.26 1.86
N ILE A 7 5.55 13.33 1.12
CA ILE A 7 5.22 13.09 -0.29
C ILE A 7 3.77 12.61 -0.41
N LEU A 8 3.38 11.59 0.36
CA LEU A 8 2.01 11.06 0.35
C LEU A 8 0.96 12.13 0.69
N GLN A 9 1.23 13.01 1.67
CA GLN A 9 0.30 14.09 1.99
C GLN A 9 0.10 15.06 0.81
N ASN A 10 1.16 15.41 0.08
CA ASN A 10 1.07 16.25 -1.10
C ASN A 10 0.30 15.55 -2.23
N LEU A 11 0.56 14.27 -2.47
CA LEU A 11 -0.16 13.47 -3.46
C LEU A 11 -1.65 13.37 -3.11
N LYS A 12 -1.97 13.10 -1.84
CA LYS A 12 -3.34 13.03 -1.34
C LYS A 12 -4.13 14.31 -1.62
N ILE A 13 -3.53 15.48 -1.44
CA ILE A 13 -4.16 16.79 -1.74
C ILE A 13 -4.39 16.94 -3.25
N LYS A 14 -3.51 16.39 -4.08
CA LYS A 14 -3.61 16.49 -5.56
C LYS A 14 -4.66 15.56 -6.15
N ILE A 15 -4.97 14.42 -5.47
CA ILE A 15 -5.97 13.48 -5.96
C ILE A 15 -7.33 14.15 -6.06
N SER A 16 -7.82 14.30 -7.29
CA SER A 16 -9.12 14.87 -7.58
C SER A 16 -9.60 14.43 -8.96
N PRO A 17 -10.93 14.45 -9.21
CA PRO A 17 -11.46 14.14 -10.53
C PRO A 17 -10.82 14.99 -11.64
N GLY A 18 -10.46 14.34 -12.75
CA GLY A 18 -9.81 14.96 -13.90
C GLY A 18 -8.28 14.88 -13.89
N VAL A 19 -7.66 14.57 -12.75
CA VAL A 19 -6.20 14.31 -12.66
C VAL A 19 -5.90 12.93 -13.21
N THR A 20 -4.81 12.79 -13.97
CA THR A 20 -4.33 11.49 -14.44
C THR A 20 -3.40 10.85 -13.39
N THR A 21 -3.30 9.52 -13.40
CA THR A 21 -2.35 8.83 -12.52
C THR A 21 -0.91 9.19 -12.86
N LEU A 22 -0.60 9.53 -14.12
CA LEU A 22 0.71 10.00 -14.56
C LEU A 22 1.07 11.38 -13.97
N GLU A 23 0.08 12.27 -13.81
CA GLU A 23 0.32 13.57 -13.14
C GLU A 23 0.70 13.40 -11.66
N LEU A 24 0.16 12.37 -10.99
CA LEU A 24 0.56 12.02 -9.62
C LEU A 24 2.00 11.49 -9.59
N ASP A 25 2.38 10.65 -10.54
CA ASP A 25 3.75 10.14 -10.67
C ASP A 25 4.76 11.27 -10.91
N HIS A 26 4.46 12.19 -11.81
CA HIS A 26 5.30 13.35 -12.07
C HIS A 26 5.45 14.25 -10.85
N LEU A 27 4.36 14.49 -10.12
CA LEU A 27 4.40 15.24 -8.86
C LEU A 27 5.27 14.53 -7.81
N ALA A 28 5.15 13.20 -7.69
CA ALA A 28 6.00 12.42 -6.79
C ALA A 28 7.47 12.55 -7.14
N ALA A 29 7.83 12.42 -8.43
CA ALA A 29 9.21 12.58 -8.92
C ALA A 29 9.78 13.97 -8.59
N ASP A 30 8.98 15.03 -8.77
CA ASP A 30 9.37 16.39 -8.45
C ASP A 30 9.60 16.59 -6.94
N LEU A 31 8.69 16.06 -6.10
CA LEU A 31 8.83 16.10 -4.65
C LEU A 31 10.05 15.32 -4.16
N MET A 32 10.30 14.12 -4.71
CA MET A 32 11.48 13.31 -4.41
C MET A 32 12.76 14.07 -4.72
N ARG A 33 12.84 14.71 -5.90
CA ARG A 33 13.99 15.52 -6.31
C ARG A 33 14.21 16.70 -5.37
N GLN A 34 13.17 17.43 -4.99
CA GLN A 34 13.23 18.57 -4.05
C GLN A 34 13.73 18.14 -2.66
N LYS A 35 13.39 16.93 -2.24
CA LYS A 35 13.79 16.39 -0.92
C LYS A 35 15.11 15.63 -0.95
N GLY A 36 15.75 15.52 -2.11
CA GLY A 36 17.05 14.83 -2.27
C GLY A 36 16.93 13.32 -1.97
N VAL A 37 15.84 12.69 -2.41
CA VAL A 37 15.61 11.25 -2.32
C VAL A 37 15.36 10.67 -3.72
N ARG A 38 15.46 9.35 -3.87
CA ARG A 38 15.19 8.65 -5.13
C ARG A 38 13.96 7.79 -5.00
N SER A 39 13.22 7.63 -6.08
CA SER A 39 12.25 6.53 -6.18
C SER A 39 13.00 5.20 -6.07
N ALA A 40 12.45 4.27 -5.30
CA ALA A 40 12.92 2.90 -5.25
C ALA A 40 12.17 2.01 -6.26
N ASP A 41 11.00 2.45 -6.71
CA ASP A 41 10.16 1.71 -7.66
C ASP A 41 10.67 1.84 -9.09
N LEU A 42 11.08 3.04 -9.51
CA LEU A 42 11.52 3.28 -10.90
C LEU A 42 12.69 2.39 -11.30
N GLY A 43 12.45 1.49 -12.23
CA GLY A 43 13.43 0.52 -12.74
C GLY A 43 13.57 -0.74 -11.88
N TYR A 44 12.88 -0.84 -10.74
CA TYR A 44 12.87 -2.05 -9.93
C TYR A 44 12.21 -3.19 -10.71
N HIS A 45 12.98 -4.23 -11.03
CA HIS A 45 12.56 -5.31 -11.95
C HIS A 45 11.93 -4.83 -13.26
N GLY A 46 12.24 -3.61 -13.70
CA GLY A 46 11.70 -3.01 -14.94
C GLY A 46 10.42 -2.19 -14.75
N TYR A 47 9.97 -1.96 -13.51
CA TYR A 47 8.80 -1.11 -13.26
C TYR A 47 9.00 0.31 -13.82
N PRO A 48 8.03 0.87 -14.57
CA PRO A 48 8.26 2.10 -15.33
C PRO A 48 7.93 3.41 -14.59
N GLY A 49 7.23 3.35 -13.45
CA GLY A 49 6.78 4.51 -12.68
C GLY A 49 7.69 4.86 -11.51
N HIS A 50 7.57 6.08 -11.00
CA HIS A 50 8.25 6.51 -9.77
C HIS A 50 7.49 6.07 -8.51
N ILE A 51 6.19 5.82 -8.64
CA ILE A 51 5.25 5.37 -7.62
C ILE A 51 4.25 4.40 -8.24
N CYS A 52 3.53 3.63 -7.42
CA CYS A 52 2.36 2.89 -7.91
C CYS A 52 1.08 3.71 -7.67
N VAL A 53 0.18 3.74 -8.67
CA VAL A 53 -1.14 4.37 -8.55
C VAL A 53 -2.20 3.41 -9.07
N SER A 54 -2.94 2.81 -8.15
CA SER A 54 -3.95 1.78 -8.41
C SER A 54 -5.35 2.36 -8.25
N LEU A 55 -6.23 2.13 -9.23
CA LEU A 55 -7.61 2.62 -9.24
C LEU A 55 -8.61 1.47 -9.07
N ASN A 56 -9.56 1.63 -8.16
CA ASN A 56 -10.74 0.76 -7.99
C ASN A 56 -10.37 -0.73 -7.80
N GLU A 57 -10.60 -1.56 -8.82
CA GLU A 57 -10.26 -2.99 -8.83
C GLU A 57 -8.76 -3.29 -8.87
N GLU A 58 -7.93 -2.30 -9.17
CA GLU A 58 -6.49 -2.45 -9.09
C GLU A 58 -6.06 -2.47 -7.61
N VAL A 59 -5.56 -3.61 -7.16
CA VAL A 59 -5.17 -3.83 -5.76
C VAL A 59 -3.84 -3.16 -5.44
N VAL A 60 -2.80 -3.47 -6.25
CA VAL A 60 -1.43 -2.96 -6.10
C VAL A 60 -0.74 -2.85 -7.47
N HIS A 61 0.41 -2.18 -7.48
CA HIS A 61 1.34 -2.05 -8.60
C HIS A 61 0.74 -1.42 -9.86
N GLY A 62 -0.34 -0.64 -9.74
CA GLY A 62 -0.93 0.06 -10.86
C GLY A 62 0.07 1.00 -11.52
N ILE A 63 0.36 0.79 -12.82
CA ILE A 63 1.28 1.63 -13.58
C ILE A 63 0.65 3.00 -13.85
N PRO A 64 1.31 4.11 -13.48
CA PRO A 64 0.86 5.46 -13.81
C PRO A 64 0.71 5.68 -15.32
N SER A 65 -0.40 6.31 -15.74
CA SER A 65 -0.72 6.52 -17.15
C SER A 65 -1.50 7.81 -17.38
N ASP A 66 -1.28 8.46 -18.50
CA ASP A 66 -2.07 9.59 -19.00
C ASP A 66 -3.50 9.19 -19.43
N ARG A 67 -3.73 7.89 -19.62
CA ARG A 67 -5.03 7.32 -19.97
C ARG A 67 -5.89 6.98 -18.76
N LYS A 68 -5.27 6.82 -17.58
CA LYS A 68 -5.96 6.57 -16.32
C LYS A 68 -6.33 7.90 -15.67
N ILE A 69 -7.53 8.38 -15.96
CA ILE A 69 -8.08 9.65 -15.44
C ILE A 69 -8.94 9.34 -14.22
N ILE A 70 -8.61 9.92 -13.10
CA ILE A 70 -9.36 9.79 -11.84
C ILE A 70 -10.75 10.41 -12.03
N ARG A 71 -11.78 9.68 -11.61
CA ARG A 71 -13.18 10.10 -11.64
C ARG A 71 -13.68 10.37 -10.23
N ASP A 72 -14.79 11.08 -10.15
CA ASP A 72 -15.48 11.33 -8.89
C ASP A 72 -15.99 10.00 -8.30
N GLY A 73 -15.61 9.70 -7.06
CA GLY A 73 -15.93 8.46 -6.39
C GLY A 73 -14.92 7.32 -6.57
N ASP A 74 -13.89 7.46 -7.41
CA ASP A 74 -12.85 6.43 -7.56
C ASP A 74 -12.09 6.20 -6.25
N LEU A 75 -11.79 4.94 -5.95
CA LEU A 75 -10.73 4.58 -5.01
C LEU A 75 -9.38 4.80 -5.67
N VAL A 76 -8.51 5.54 -5.01
CA VAL A 76 -7.15 5.81 -5.48
C VAL A 76 -6.18 5.38 -4.40
N SER A 77 -5.45 4.30 -4.66
CA SER A 77 -4.35 3.83 -3.82
C SER A 77 -3.04 4.32 -4.39
N VAL A 78 -2.28 5.05 -3.60
CA VAL A 78 -0.95 5.55 -3.96
C VAL A 78 0.07 4.92 -3.03
N ASP A 79 1.06 4.28 -3.61
CA ASP A 79 2.13 3.60 -2.92
C ASP A 79 3.48 4.21 -3.33
N VAL A 80 4.28 4.58 -2.35
CA VAL A 80 5.51 5.36 -2.50
C VAL A 80 6.66 4.73 -1.75
N THR A 81 7.61 4.17 -2.48
CA THR A 81 8.87 3.70 -1.91
C THR A 81 10.02 4.62 -2.32
N ILE A 82 10.77 5.08 -1.35
CA ILE A 82 11.95 5.93 -1.59
C ILE A 82 13.23 5.30 -1.02
N GLU A 83 14.36 5.71 -1.62
CA GLU A 83 15.69 5.45 -1.08
C GLU A 83 16.37 6.77 -0.71
N LYS A 84 16.98 6.79 0.47
CA LYS A 84 17.83 7.88 0.92
C LYS A 84 19.01 7.34 1.73
N ASP A 85 20.23 7.74 1.32
CA ASP A 85 21.46 7.41 2.04
C ASP A 85 21.66 5.90 2.29
N GLY A 86 21.18 5.06 1.36
CA GLY A 86 21.23 3.60 1.45
C GLY A 86 20.17 2.98 2.33
N PHE A 87 19.10 3.72 2.69
CA PHE A 87 17.95 3.20 3.41
C PHE A 87 16.66 3.42 2.63
N TYR A 88 15.77 2.44 2.72
CA TYR A 88 14.47 2.45 2.07
C TYR A 88 13.36 2.79 3.07
N ALA A 89 12.33 3.45 2.58
CA ALA A 89 11.11 3.69 3.32
C ALA A 89 9.92 3.61 2.37
N ASP A 90 8.91 2.89 2.79
CA ASP A 90 7.72 2.53 2.03
C ASP A 90 6.46 2.92 2.80
N SER A 91 5.47 3.46 2.09
CA SER A 91 4.16 3.76 2.66
C SER A 91 3.11 4.01 1.58
N ALA A 92 1.90 3.53 1.83
CA ALA A 92 0.76 3.71 0.95
C ALA A 92 -0.41 4.42 1.63
N VAL A 93 -1.30 4.99 0.81
CA VAL A 93 -2.59 5.54 1.24
C VAL A 93 -3.65 5.29 0.19
N THR A 94 -4.85 4.96 0.65
CA THR A 94 -6.04 4.87 -0.21
C THR A 94 -7.01 5.99 0.15
N VAL A 95 -7.49 6.72 -0.86
CA VAL A 95 -8.48 7.78 -0.71
C VAL A 95 -9.62 7.60 -1.72
N ILE A 96 -10.78 8.13 -1.38
CA ILE A 96 -11.90 8.29 -2.32
C ILE A 96 -11.77 9.66 -2.96
N ALA A 97 -11.69 9.71 -4.28
CA ALA A 97 -11.51 10.95 -5.03
C ALA A 97 -12.82 11.75 -5.10
N GLY A 98 -12.73 13.07 -4.91
CA GLY A 98 -13.86 13.97 -5.02
C GLY A 98 -14.86 13.89 -3.85
N ASN A 99 -16.12 14.25 -4.11
CA ASN A 99 -17.20 14.28 -3.12
C ASN A 99 -18.44 13.51 -3.58
N GLY A 100 -18.30 12.62 -4.58
CA GLY A 100 -19.40 11.86 -5.17
C GLY A 100 -20.10 10.93 -4.19
N ASP A 101 -21.27 10.48 -4.60
CA ASP A 101 -22.02 9.48 -3.85
C ASP A 101 -21.38 8.11 -4.08
N VAL A 102 -20.58 7.66 -3.10
CA VAL A 102 -19.89 6.38 -3.12
C VAL A 102 -20.66 5.39 -2.26
N PRO A 103 -20.92 4.17 -2.74
CA PRO A 103 -21.58 3.13 -1.97
C PRO A 103 -20.97 2.94 -0.57
N GLU A 104 -21.82 2.69 0.42
CA GLU A 104 -21.38 2.58 1.82
C GLU A 104 -20.43 1.39 2.05
N ASP A 105 -20.54 0.33 1.27
CA ASP A 105 -19.65 -0.83 1.31
C ASP A 105 -18.22 -0.47 0.86
N ILE A 106 -18.06 0.44 -0.11
CA ILE A 106 -16.76 0.99 -0.52
C ILE A 106 -16.16 1.84 0.61
N ARG A 107 -16.95 2.73 1.22
CA ARG A 107 -16.48 3.52 2.37
C ARG A 107 -16.09 2.62 3.54
N LYS A 108 -16.89 1.57 3.77
CA LYS A 108 -16.60 0.56 4.78
C LYS A 108 -15.32 -0.20 4.47
N LEU A 109 -15.06 -0.58 3.21
CA LEU A 109 -13.82 -1.24 2.79
C LEU A 109 -12.59 -0.42 3.18
N VAL A 110 -12.56 0.86 2.81
CA VAL A 110 -11.43 1.76 3.13
C VAL A 110 -11.22 1.86 4.64
N ARG A 111 -12.29 2.11 5.39
CA ARG A 111 -12.24 2.22 6.85
C ARG A 111 -11.75 0.91 7.50
N VAL A 112 -12.29 -0.24 7.10
CA VAL A 112 -11.90 -1.54 7.65
C VAL A 112 -10.46 -1.87 7.33
N THR A 113 -9.95 -1.51 6.15
CA THR A 113 -8.55 -1.69 5.79
C THR A 113 -7.63 -0.86 6.71
N GLU A 114 -7.92 0.42 6.90
CA GLU A 114 -7.17 1.31 7.78
C GLU A 114 -7.22 0.83 9.25
N GLU A 115 -8.38 0.46 9.75
CA GLU A 115 -8.54 -0.05 11.11
C GLU A 115 -7.81 -1.40 11.30
N SER A 116 -7.81 -2.27 10.29
CA SER A 116 -7.07 -3.54 10.34
C SER A 116 -5.55 -3.31 10.43
N LEU A 117 -5.03 -2.32 9.69
CA LEU A 117 -3.63 -1.89 9.79
C LEU A 117 -3.30 -1.43 11.22
N ASN A 118 -4.13 -0.56 11.78
CA ASN A 118 -3.92 -0.05 13.14
C ASN A 118 -3.91 -1.18 14.18
N LEU A 119 -4.80 -2.18 14.04
CA LEU A 119 -4.81 -3.36 14.89
C LEU A 119 -3.55 -4.23 14.71
N GLY A 120 -3.05 -4.36 13.49
CA GLY A 120 -1.77 -5.01 13.20
C GLY A 120 -0.60 -4.27 13.85
N ILE A 121 -0.54 -2.95 13.73
CA ILE A 121 0.51 -2.11 14.32
C ILE A 121 0.55 -2.26 15.86
N VAL A 122 -0.61 -2.33 16.52
CA VAL A 122 -0.68 -2.56 17.99
C VAL A 122 -0.04 -3.90 18.39
N GLN A 123 -0.02 -4.89 17.50
CA GLN A 123 0.66 -6.18 17.74
C GLN A 123 2.17 -6.12 17.48
N ALA A 124 2.67 -5.08 16.83
CA ALA A 124 4.09 -4.94 16.49
C ALA A 124 4.93 -4.53 17.71
N VAL A 125 4.93 -5.35 18.75
CA VAL A 125 5.65 -5.13 20.01
C VAL A 125 6.63 -6.26 20.30
N ILE A 126 7.72 -5.95 21.01
CA ILE A 126 8.72 -6.94 21.43
C ILE A 126 8.03 -8.05 22.24
N GLY A 127 8.37 -9.29 21.91
CA GLY A 127 7.78 -10.51 22.52
C GLY A 127 6.69 -11.15 21.67
N ASN A 128 5.97 -10.39 20.87
CA ASN A 128 5.05 -10.93 19.87
C ASN A 128 5.80 -11.52 18.66
N ARG A 129 5.05 -12.08 17.75
CA ARG A 129 5.53 -12.68 16.50
C ARG A 129 4.81 -12.06 15.30
N ILE A 130 5.35 -12.24 14.11
CA ILE A 130 4.71 -11.80 12.86
C ILE A 130 3.27 -12.31 12.75
N GLY A 131 3.01 -13.57 13.13
CA GLY A 131 1.66 -14.14 13.12
C GLY A 131 0.65 -13.43 14.03
N ASP A 132 1.09 -12.71 15.05
CA ASP A 132 0.18 -11.90 15.88
C ASP A 132 -0.31 -10.67 15.12
N ILE A 133 0.57 -10.00 14.35
CA ILE A 133 0.22 -8.92 13.42
C ILE A 133 -0.75 -9.47 12.36
N SER A 134 -0.35 -10.54 11.68
CA SER A 134 -1.11 -11.19 10.60
C SER A 134 -2.54 -11.58 11.03
N ASN A 135 -2.65 -12.19 12.20
CA ASN A 135 -3.94 -12.62 12.74
C ASN A 135 -4.85 -11.46 13.11
N ALA A 136 -4.30 -10.39 13.67
CA ALA A 136 -5.07 -9.20 14.03
C ALA A 136 -5.70 -8.55 12.78
N VAL A 137 -4.92 -8.41 11.69
CA VAL A 137 -5.39 -7.92 10.40
C VAL A 137 -6.48 -8.84 9.84
N GLN A 138 -6.17 -10.12 9.64
CA GLN A 138 -7.09 -11.10 9.05
C GLN A 138 -8.42 -11.15 9.78
N LYS A 139 -8.37 -11.33 11.09
CA LYS A 139 -9.57 -11.48 11.92
C LYS A 139 -10.50 -10.28 11.78
N TYR A 140 -9.96 -9.08 11.80
CA TYR A 140 -10.76 -7.86 11.70
C TYR A 140 -11.38 -7.70 10.32
N VAL A 141 -10.62 -7.92 9.26
CA VAL A 141 -11.09 -7.86 7.86
C VAL A 141 -12.21 -8.86 7.62
N GLU A 142 -11.99 -10.15 7.97
CA GLU A 142 -12.96 -11.22 7.74
C GLU A 142 -14.24 -11.07 8.58
N GLN A 143 -14.14 -10.57 9.82
CA GLN A 143 -15.29 -10.26 10.66
C GLN A 143 -16.17 -9.14 10.08
N ASN A 144 -15.61 -8.27 9.26
CA ASN A 144 -16.34 -7.21 8.58
C ASN A 144 -16.89 -7.63 7.20
N GLY A 145 -16.66 -8.89 6.78
CA GLY A 145 -17.21 -9.47 5.55
C GLY A 145 -16.36 -9.23 4.31
N PHE A 146 -15.08 -8.84 4.50
CA PHE A 146 -14.11 -8.66 3.42
C PHE A 146 -13.08 -9.78 3.40
N SER A 147 -12.26 -9.82 2.34
CA SER A 147 -11.22 -10.83 2.15
C SER A 147 -9.83 -10.20 2.17
N VAL A 148 -8.88 -10.88 2.82
CA VAL A 148 -7.46 -10.51 2.77
C VAL A 148 -6.85 -11.12 1.51
N ILE A 149 -6.19 -10.31 0.69
CA ILE A 149 -5.38 -10.78 -0.43
C ILE A 149 -4.17 -11.53 0.13
N ARG A 150 -3.82 -12.67 -0.50
CA ARG A 150 -2.82 -13.61 0.05
C ARG A 150 -1.53 -13.69 -0.75
N GLU A 151 -1.59 -13.32 -2.03
CA GLU A 151 -0.48 -13.39 -2.96
C GLU A 151 0.56 -12.29 -2.73
N PHE A 152 0.13 -11.17 -2.13
CA PHE A 152 0.97 -10.03 -1.79
C PHE A 152 0.97 -9.82 -0.29
N ILE A 153 2.13 -9.51 0.27
CA ILE A 153 2.35 -9.45 1.72
C ILE A 153 3.33 -8.33 2.05
N GLY A 154 3.26 -7.83 3.26
CA GLY A 154 4.26 -6.93 3.81
C GLY A 154 5.61 -7.61 4.05
N HIS A 155 6.60 -6.84 4.44
CA HIS A 155 8.00 -7.30 4.51
C HIS A 155 8.83 -6.51 5.53
N GLY A 156 10.00 -7.04 5.87
CA GLY A 156 11.06 -6.24 6.47
C GLY A 156 11.57 -5.20 5.46
N ILE A 157 12.04 -4.07 5.94
CA ILE A 157 12.59 -3.00 5.10
C ILE A 157 13.73 -2.30 5.82
N GLY A 158 14.75 -1.85 5.07
CA GLY A 158 15.91 -1.20 5.66
C GLY A 158 16.96 -0.81 4.64
N ARG A 159 17.97 -1.63 4.44
CA ARG A 159 19.00 -1.43 3.43
C ARG A 159 18.63 -1.99 2.05
N SER A 160 17.57 -2.78 2.00
CA SER A 160 16.91 -3.21 0.78
C SER A 160 15.43 -2.85 0.87
N MET A 161 14.76 -2.74 -0.28
CA MET A 161 13.31 -2.50 -0.34
C MET A 161 12.56 -3.65 0.36
N HIS A 162 12.92 -4.88 0.05
CA HIS A 162 12.35 -6.09 0.66
C HIS A 162 13.42 -6.84 1.44
N GLU A 163 13.18 -7.02 2.74
CA GLU A 163 14.02 -7.78 3.67
C GLU A 163 13.18 -8.79 4.45
N GLU A 164 13.84 -9.74 5.09
CA GLU A 164 13.22 -10.60 6.09
C GLU A 164 12.82 -9.78 7.35
N PRO A 165 11.77 -10.15 8.05
CA PRO A 165 10.86 -11.26 7.75
C PRO A 165 9.71 -10.85 6.81
N PRO A 166 9.07 -11.82 6.10
CA PRO A 166 7.79 -11.59 5.45
C PRO A 166 6.71 -11.29 6.49
N VAL A 167 5.78 -10.39 6.15
CA VAL A 167 4.68 -9.95 7.02
C VAL A 167 3.33 -10.21 6.34
N PRO A 168 2.85 -11.46 6.30
CA PRO A 168 1.56 -11.77 5.72
C PRO A 168 0.41 -11.07 6.47
N ASN A 169 -0.63 -10.71 5.73
CA ASN A 169 -1.85 -10.15 6.30
C ASN A 169 -2.82 -11.22 6.82
N TYR A 170 -2.39 -12.48 6.87
CA TYR A 170 -3.15 -13.64 7.34
C TYR A 170 -2.23 -14.60 8.09
N GLY A 171 -2.76 -15.34 9.05
CA GLY A 171 -1.98 -16.33 9.79
C GLY A 171 -2.53 -16.62 11.19
N ASN A 172 -1.83 -17.51 11.89
CA ASN A 172 -2.18 -17.91 13.25
C ASN A 172 -1.37 -17.11 14.29
N PRO A 173 -1.99 -16.71 15.39
CA PRO A 173 -1.29 -16.01 16.47
C PRO A 173 -0.17 -16.88 17.07
N GLY A 174 0.88 -16.24 17.54
CA GLY A 174 2.03 -16.90 18.15
C GLY A 174 2.90 -17.69 17.17
N LYS A 175 2.75 -17.51 15.85
CA LYS A 175 3.53 -18.17 14.80
C LYS A 175 4.47 -17.21 14.10
N GLY A 176 5.43 -17.77 13.35
CA GLY A 176 6.41 -16.98 12.59
C GLY A 176 7.56 -16.42 13.44
N PRO A 177 8.42 -15.58 12.83
CA PRO A 177 9.54 -14.92 13.48
C PRO A 177 9.12 -14.09 14.69
N ARG A 178 10.00 -14.00 15.72
CA ARG A 178 9.80 -13.10 16.84
C ARG A 178 10.10 -11.66 16.44
N LEU A 179 9.32 -10.73 16.96
CA LEU A 179 9.60 -9.31 16.84
C LEU A 179 10.74 -8.92 17.78
N LEU A 180 11.76 -8.31 17.23
CA LEU A 180 12.98 -7.90 17.92
C LEU A 180 13.14 -6.38 17.84
N GLU A 181 13.85 -5.82 18.81
CA GLU A 181 14.22 -4.40 18.80
C GLU A 181 15.05 -4.07 17.55
N GLY A 182 14.73 -2.94 16.91
CA GLY A 182 15.40 -2.47 15.71
C GLY A 182 14.84 -3.01 14.39
N MET A 183 13.90 -3.94 14.41
CA MET A 183 13.18 -4.35 13.19
C MET A 183 12.36 -3.19 12.63
N VAL A 184 12.43 -3.01 11.31
CA VAL A 184 11.56 -2.10 10.57
C VAL A 184 10.73 -2.95 9.61
N LEU A 185 9.42 -2.74 9.62
CA LEU A 185 8.46 -3.57 8.89
C LEU A 185 7.52 -2.69 8.06
N ALA A 186 7.25 -3.09 6.83
CA ALA A 186 6.10 -2.66 6.07
C ALA A 186 4.92 -3.57 6.44
N ILE A 187 3.87 -3.00 7.03
CA ILE A 187 2.61 -3.68 7.37
C ILE A 187 1.57 -3.09 6.45
N GLU A 188 1.11 -3.86 5.49
CA GLU A 188 0.34 -3.36 4.34
C GLU A 188 -0.85 -4.26 4.03
N PRO A 189 -1.96 -4.14 4.76
CA PRO A 189 -3.16 -4.90 4.48
C PRO A 189 -3.71 -4.58 3.09
N MET A 190 -3.80 -5.60 2.25
CA MET A 190 -4.50 -5.57 0.97
C MET A 190 -5.81 -6.30 1.14
N VAL A 191 -6.93 -5.57 0.97
CA VAL A 191 -8.27 -6.03 1.32
C VAL A 191 -9.21 -5.84 0.14
N GLY A 192 -9.99 -6.86 -0.16
CA GLY A 192 -10.92 -6.83 -1.27
C GLY A 192 -12.36 -7.18 -0.89
N MET A 193 -13.28 -6.74 -1.74
CA MET A 193 -14.69 -7.12 -1.69
C MET A 193 -14.89 -8.43 -2.47
N GLY A 194 -15.28 -9.50 -1.81
CA GLY A 194 -15.51 -10.78 -2.46
C GLY A 194 -14.40 -11.80 -2.21
N ARG A 195 -13.94 -12.49 -3.27
CA ARG A 195 -12.93 -13.54 -3.15
C ARG A 195 -11.53 -12.94 -3.09
N PRO A 196 -10.57 -13.62 -2.43
CA PRO A 196 -9.21 -13.08 -2.26
C PRO A 196 -8.30 -13.25 -3.48
N GLU A 197 -8.72 -14.00 -4.50
CA GLU A 197 -7.90 -14.30 -5.66
C GLU A 197 -7.70 -13.04 -6.52
N VAL A 198 -6.49 -12.89 -7.05
CA VAL A 198 -6.11 -11.77 -7.91
C VAL A 198 -5.51 -12.26 -9.22
N ASN A 199 -5.46 -11.38 -10.20
CA ASN A 199 -4.82 -11.61 -11.49
C ASN A 199 -3.83 -10.49 -11.77
N ILE A 200 -2.73 -10.81 -12.46
CA ILE A 200 -1.80 -9.81 -12.99
C ILE A 200 -2.20 -9.51 -14.42
N LEU A 201 -2.28 -8.23 -14.78
CA LEU A 201 -2.63 -7.80 -16.12
C LEU A 201 -1.48 -8.06 -17.13
N GLU A 202 -1.76 -7.87 -18.42
CA GLU A 202 -0.80 -8.05 -19.52
C GLU A 202 0.41 -7.09 -19.45
N ASP A 203 0.38 -6.10 -18.57
CA ASP A 203 1.51 -5.20 -18.30
C ASP A 203 2.56 -5.81 -17.36
N ASP A 204 2.35 -7.05 -16.92
CA ASP A 204 3.18 -7.82 -15.98
C ASP A 204 3.30 -7.22 -14.56
N TRP A 205 2.53 -6.17 -14.25
CA TRP A 205 2.61 -5.45 -12.96
C TRP A 205 1.27 -5.25 -12.28
N THR A 206 0.31 -4.64 -12.97
CA THR A 206 -0.96 -4.25 -12.36
C THR A 206 -1.73 -5.46 -11.86
N VAL A 207 -2.00 -5.51 -10.56
CA VAL A 207 -2.73 -6.59 -9.91
C VAL A 207 -4.18 -6.18 -9.73
N VAL A 208 -5.11 -7.01 -10.18
CA VAL A 208 -6.56 -6.74 -10.10
C VAL A 208 -7.31 -7.88 -9.43
N MET A 209 -8.46 -7.55 -8.84
CA MET A 209 -9.44 -8.49 -8.32
C MET A 209 -10.44 -8.91 -9.38
#